data_7c6eada12b85f88d79c568f280c9bb1d
#
_entry.id   7c6eada12b85f88d79c568f280c9bb1d
#
_cell.length_a   1.000
_cell.length_b   1.000
_cell.length_c   1.000
_cell.angle_alpha   90.00
_cell.angle_beta   90.00
_cell.angle_gamma   90.00
#
_symmetry.space_group_name_H-M   'P 1'
#
loop_
_entity.id
_entity.type
_entity.pdbx_description
1 polymer ?
#
loop_
_entity_poly.entity_id
_entity_poly.type
_entity_poly.pdbx_seq_one_letter_code
_entity_poly.pdbx_strand_id
1 'polypeptide(L)'
;MGRDRLLRVGVASLGMLALSAMVHPVWAQNPGQILDSLRRRFVVPLVPSLEVAATASRFAPAQNTSSQSAYGANFGDGFVGAGFASRTRSGEHADGSAVAGFGLWNARDYIGVEVSVFSFSTVDEGFGQNGAFGIKIHRAFPGNWAAALGGENLAGWGSLDAPRTYYGVVSKVWRLRQREGDPFGSLTTNLGAGDGRFSPQFDSLTSTSQLGSVGVFGSVGLRVHEKVTAIADWGGQDLALGVSILPLRWVPLVITPAYADVLHRDNHHGAFVLGVALGFKFWQVRNIFLPPQR
;
A
#
# COMPACT_ATOMS: atom_id res chain seq x y z
N MET A 1 45.58 41.65 27.70
CA MET A 1 45.08 41.82 26.34
C MET A 1 45.18 40.43 25.71
N GLY A 2 44.11 39.70 25.30
CA GLY A 2 42.71 39.89 25.22
C GLY A 2 42.02 38.53 25.31
N ARG A 3 40.94 38.51 26.03
CA ARG A 3 39.94 37.46 26.12
C ARG A 3 39.22 37.45 24.77
N ASP A 4 38.98 36.28 24.20
CA ASP A 4 37.85 35.92 23.33
C ASP A 4 38.20 34.72 22.45
N ARG A 5 38.22 33.53 23.04
CA ARG A 5 38.09 32.23 22.32
C ARG A 5 37.50 31.17 23.21
N LEU A 6 36.26 31.34 23.62
CA LEU A 6 35.47 30.26 24.25
C LEU A 6 33.97 30.56 24.01
N LEU A 7 33.47 30.25 22.83
CA LEU A 7 32.03 30.17 22.57
C LEU A 7 31.79 29.71 21.13
N ARG A 8 32.17 28.49 20.78
CA ARG A 8 31.67 27.77 19.60
C ARG A 8 31.93 26.28 19.68
N VAL A 9 31.50 25.64 20.75
CA VAL A 9 31.37 24.18 20.81
C VAL A 9 30.17 23.93 21.75
N GLY A 10 28.99 23.87 21.23
CA GLY A 10 27.82 23.66 22.09
C GLY A 10 26.49 23.52 21.40
N VAL A 11 26.43 23.17 20.14
CA VAL A 11 25.11 22.96 19.44
C VAL A 11 25.05 21.68 18.60
N ALA A 12 26.09 20.84 18.61
CA ALA A 12 26.08 19.61 17.80
C ALA A 12 25.81 18.32 18.60
N SER A 13 25.51 18.42 19.90
CA SER A 13 25.42 17.22 20.76
C SER A 13 23.99 16.89 21.26
N LEU A 14 22.97 17.63 20.89
CA LEU A 14 21.59 17.36 21.36
C LEU A 14 20.70 16.65 20.31
N GLY A 15 21.20 16.40 19.11
CA GLY A 15 20.44 15.69 18.07
C GLY A 15 20.59 14.16 18.05
N MET A 16 21.52 13.59 18.79
CA MET A 16 21.85 12.15 18.74
C MET A 16 21.33 11.33 19.92
N LEU A 17 20.71 11.93 20.91
CA LEU A 17 20.24 11.22 22.12
C LEU A 17 18.74 10.87 22.11
N ALA A 18 18.01 11.27 21.08
CA ALA A 18 16.57 10.95 20.98
C ALA A 18 16.25 9.71 20.13
N LEU A 19 17.25 9.09 19.46
CA LEU A 19 17.04 7.88 18.64
C LEU A 19 17.41 6.56 19.33
N SER A 20 17.96 6.58 20.54
CA SER A 20 18.44 5.36 21.22
C SER A 20 17.46 4.74 22.22
N ALA A 21 16.24 5.28 22.38
CA ALA A 21 15.29 4.83 23.41
C ALA A 21 14.17 3.91 22.92
N MET A 22 14.22 3.39 21.68
CA MET A 22 13.22 2.44 21.16
C MET A 22 13.79 1.09 20.74
N VAL A 23 14.89 0.66 21.32
CA VAL A 23 15.33 -0.74 21.16
C VAL A 23 14.82 -1.52 22.36
N HIS A 24 13.61 -2.08 22.25
CA HIS A 24 13.19 -3.12 23.20
C HIS A 24 13.92 -4.42 22.84
N PRO A 25 14.53 -5.10 23.80
CA PRO A 25 15.19 -6.37 23.52
C PRO A 25 14.15 -7.43 23.20
N VAL A 26 14.17 -7.92 21.98
CA VAL A 26 13.44 -9.13 21.57
C VAL A 26 14.24 -10.33 22.11
N TRP A 27 14.05 -10.65 23.39
CA TRP A 27 14.61 -11.85 23.98
C TRP A 27 13.50 -12.81 24.36
N ALA A 28 13.64 -14.03 23.84
CA ALA A 28 12.87 -15.24 24.15
C ALA A 28 11.49 -15.37 23.48
N GLN A 29 11.43 -15.40 22.18
CA GLN A 29 10.33 -16.09 21.51
C GLN A 29 10.72 -17.58 21.35
N ASN A 30 9.80 -18.47 21.77
CA ASN A 30 9.94 -19.90 21.64
C ASN A 30 10.11 -20.26 20.15
N PRO A 31 11.05 -21.15 19.75
CA PRO A 31 11.24 -21.54 18.35
C PRO A 31 9.96 -21.97 17.62
N GLY A 32 8.99 -22.54 18.34
CA GLY A 32 7.66 -22.85 17.82
C GLY A 32 6.83 -21.61 17.46
N GLN A 33 6.91 -20.54 18.23
CA GLN A 33 6.22 -19.28 17.94
C GLN A 33 6.86 -18.54 16.77
N ILE A 34 8.18 -18.66 16.61
CA ILE A 34 8.89 -18.13 15.45
C ILE A 34 8.49 -18.88 14.18
N LEU A 35 8.38 -20.21 14.24
CA LEU A 35 7.90 -21.02 13.12
C LEU A 35 6.43 -20.75 12.78
N ASP A 36 5.57 -20.54 13.78
CA ASP A 36 4.18 -20.15 13.55
C ASP A 36 4.05 -18.72 13.04
N SER A 37 4.86 -17.79 13.53
CA SER A 37 4.90 -16.43 12.99
C SER A 37 5.45 -16.39 11.57
N LEU A 38 6.39 -17.27 11.23
CA LEU A 38 6.89 -17.45 9.86
C LEU A 38 5.84 -18.12 8.96
N ARG A 39 5.01 -19.00 9.49
CA ARG A 39 3.92 -19.66 8.78
C ARG A 39 2.76 -18.69 8.45
N ARG A 40 2.52 -17.65 9.25
CA ARG A 40 1.41 -16.71 9.07
C ARG A 40 1.75 -15.45 8.29
N ARG A 41 2.94 -15.35 7.70
CA ARG A 41 3.53 -14.12 7.14
C ARG A 41 2.97 -13.63 5.82
N PHE A 42 1.82 -14.07 5.34
CA PHE A 42 1.29 -13.53 4.10
C PHE A 42 -0.22 -13.42 4.07
N VAL A 43 -0.74 -12.40 4.68
CA VAL A 43 -1.90 -11.74 4.14
C VAL A 43 -1.36 -10.65 3.23
N VAL A 44 -1.31 -10.89 1.93
CA VAL A 44 -1.21 -9.80 0.99
C VAL A 44 -2.49 -9.01 1.15
N PRO A 45 -2.48 -7.78 1.67
CA PRO A 45 -3.65 -6.94 1.59
C PRO A 45 -3.83 -6.59 0.12
N LEU A 46 -4.56 -7.44 -0.60
CA LEU A 46 -5.06 -7.17 -1.93
C LEU A 46 -6.17 -6.14 -1.81
N VAL A 47 -5.83 -5.03 -1.26
CA VAL A 47 -6.66 -3.87 -1.42
C VAL A 47 -6.10 -3.19 -2.63
N PRO A 48 -6.81 -3.24 -3.77
CA PRO A 48 -6.48 -2.35 -4.87
C PRO A 48 -6.41 -0.96 -4.24
N SER A 49 -5.25 -0.34 -4.24
CA SER A 49 -5.17 1.06 -3.85
C SER A 49 -6.20 1.76 -4.72
N LEU A 50 -7.21 2.31 -4.09
CA LEU A 50 -8.28 2.99 -4.80
C LEU A 50 -7.63 4.25 -5.34
N GLU A 51 -7.04 4.08 -6.52
CA GLU A 51 -6.45 5.17 -7.25
C GLU A 51 -7.59 6.09 -7.67
N VAL A 52 -7.96 6.98 -6.78
CA VAL A 52 -8.66 8.19 -7.18
C VAL A 52 -7.61 8.99 -7.93
N ALA A 53 -7.36 8.58 -9.17
CA ALA A 53 -6.51 9.32 -10.07
C ALA A 53 -6.94 10.78 -10.00
N ALA A 54 -6.02 11.63 -9.62
CA ALA A 54 -6.26 13.04 -9.37
C ALA A 54 -6.82 13.80 -10.60
N THR A 55 -7.08 13.14 -11.71
CA THR A 55 -7.55 13.74 -12.97
C THR A 55 -8.57 12.91 -13.73
N ALA A 56 -8.73 11.63 -13.42
CA ALA A 56 -9.57 10.77 -14.22
C ALA A 56 -10.81 10.36 -13.44
N SER A 57 -11.85 10.10 -14.17
CA SER A 57 -13.06 9.40 -13.81
C SER A 57 -13.03 8.77 -12.42
N ARG A 58 -13.95 9.14 -11.55
CA ARG A 58 -14.18 8.55 -10.21
C ARG A 58 -14.34 7.02 -10.25
N PHE A 59 -14.31 6.46 -11.43
CA PHE A 59 -14.59 5.09 -11.78
C PHE A 59 -13.46 4.58 -12.66
N ALA A 60 -12.37 4.19 -12.04
CA ALA A 60 -11.25 3.57 -12.73
C ALA A 60 -10.95 2.21 -12.10
N PRO A 61 -10.64 1.17 -12.90
CA PRO A 61 -10.12 -0.09 -12.39
C PRO A 61 -8.81 0.12 -11.64
N ALA A 62 -8.48 -0.78 -10.71
CA ALA A 62 -7.21 -0.76 -10.00
C ALA A 62 -6.02 -0.90 -10.96
N GLN A 63 -4.86 -0.43 -10.54
CA GLN A 63 -3.63 -0.37 -11.33
C GLN A 63 -2.51 -1.24 -10.73
N ASN A 64 -2.74 -1.80 -9.57
CA ASN A 64 -1.84 -2.67 -8.81
C ASN A 64 -2.66 -3.68 -8.00
N THR A 65 -1.99 -4.70 -7.49
CA THR A 65 -2.58 -5.75 -6.65
C THR A 65 -1.99 -5.78 -5.26
N SER A 66 -0.67 -5.81 -5.14
CA SER A 66 0.07 -5.95 -3.88
C SER A 66 1.05 -4.82 -3.61
N SER A 67 1.61 -4.20 -4.67
CA SER A 67 2.49 -3.04 -4.52
C SER A 67 1.72 -1.80 -4.07
N GLN A 68 2.42 -0.77 -3.60
CA GLN A 68 1.82 0.51 -3.26
C GLN A 68 1.85 1.47 -4.46
N SER A 69 0.82 2.32 -4.51
CA SER A 69 0.76 3.46 -5.42
C SER A 69 1.02 4.77 -4.66
N ALA A 70 1.61 5.74 -5.34
CA ALA A 70 1.79 7.07 -4.77
C ALA A 70 0.52 7.92 -4.79
N TYR A 71 -0.50 7.50 -5.51
CA TYR A 71 -1.80 8.13 -5.42
C TYR A 71 -2.51 7.66 -4.16
N GLY A 72 -3.32 8.53 -3.57
CA GLY A 72 -4.06 8.24 -2.35
C GLY A 72 -5.35 9.05 -2.25
N ALA A 73 -6.14 8.77 -1.22
CA ALA A 73 -7.37 9.47 -0.93
C ALA A 73 -7.08 10.93 -0.51
N ASN A 74 -7.85 11.87 -1.06
CA ASN A 74 -7.85 13.27 -0.67
C ASN A 74 -9.00 13.57 0.30
N PHE A 75 -9.03 14.76 0.85
CA PHE A 75 -10.13 15.19 1.73
C PHE A 75 -11.50 14.96 1.07
N GLY A 76 -12.36 14.29 1.82
CA GLY A 76 -13.69 13.91 1.36
C GLY A 76 -13.77 12.58 0.63
N ASP A 77 -12.64 11.96 0.28
CA ASP A 77 -12.59 10.61 -0.28
C ASP A 77 -12.50 9.57 0.85
N GLY A 78 -13.25 8.50 0.71
CA GLY A 78 -13.19 7.32 1.56
C GLY A 78 -13.25 6.05 0.75
N PHE A 79 -12.79 4.97 1.32
CA PHE A 79 -12.80 3.65 0.70
C PHE A 79 -12.98 2.54 1.72
N VAL A 80 -13.52 1.44 1.26
CA VAL A 80 -13.54 0.15 1.94
C VAL A 80 -13.14 -0.92 0.95
N GLY A 81 -12.50 -1.97 1.43
CA GLY A 81 -12.10 -3.09 0.59
C GLY A 81 -11.98 -4.38 1.37
N ALA A 82 -12.00 -5.47 0.65
CA ALA A 82 -11.75 -6.80 1.15
C ALA A 82 -10.87 -7.56 0.17
N GLY A 83 -10.00 -8.40 0.71
CA GLY A 83 -9.14 -9.30 -0.03
C GLY A 83 -9.37 -10.73 0.41
N PHE A 84 -9.22 -11.65 -0.53
CA PHE A 84 -9.24 -13.08 -0.30
C PHE A 84 -8.07 -13.72 -1.04
N ALA A 85 -7.36 -14.62 -0.38
CA ALA A 85 -6.35 -15.46 -0.97
C ALA A 85 -6.75 -16.93 -0.77
N SER A 86 -6.72 -17.71 -1.85
CA SER A 86 -7.07 -19.15 -1.79
C SER A 86 -6.06 -19.96 -0.96
N ARG A 87 -4.90 -19.37 -0.72
CA ARG A 87 -3.79 -19.96 0.02
C ARG A 87 -2.93 -18.87 0.59
N THR A 88 -2.50 -19.00 1.82
CA THR A 88 -1.44 -18.15 2.38
C THR A 88 -0.08 -18.64 1.90
N ARG A 89 0.92 -17.80 1.88
CA ARG A 89 2.27 -18.16 1.40
C ARG A 89 2.92 -19.26 2.26
N SER A 90 2.57 -19.30 3.53
CA SER A 90 3.13 -20.23 4.50
C SER A 90 2.24 -21.42 4.82
N GLY A 91 1.04 -21.50 4.24
CA GLY A 91 0.07 -22.53 4.56
C GLY A 91 -0.87 -22.87 3.41
N GLU A 92 -1.55 -24.02 3.56
CA GLU A 92 -2.53 -24.48 2.57
C GLU A 92 -3.94 -23.89 2.80
N HIS A 93 -4.09 -22.99 3.78
CA HIS A 93 -5.39 -22.45 4.17
C HIS A 93 -5.68 -21.13 3.43
N ALA A 94 -6.94 -20.95 3.09
CA ALA A 94 -7.43 -19.69 2.55
C ALA A 94 -7.50 -18.65 3.66
N ASP A 95 -7.23 -17.38 3.31
CA ASP A 95 -7.36 -16.28 4.25
C ASP A 95 -7.97 -15.04 3.61
N GLY A 96 -8.41 -14.11 4.45
CA GLY A 96 -9.03 -12.87 4.05
C GLY A 96 -8.50 -11.68 4.83
N SER A 97 -8.67 -10.51 4.23
CA SER A 97 -8.36 -9.22 4.85
C SER A 97 -9.42 -8.19 4.52
N ALA A 98 -9.53 -7.17 5.34
CA ALA A 98 -10.38 -6.03 5.07
C ALA A 98 -9.62 -4.72 5.37
N VAL A 99 -10.02 -3.65 4.69
CA VAL A 99 -9.48 -2.33 4.93
C VAL A 99 -10.58 -1.29 4.84
N ALA A 100 -10.45 -0.24 5.62
CA ALA A 100 -11.19 0.99 5.43
C ALA A 100 -10.23 2.18 5.58
N GLY A 101 -10.50 3.26 4.86
CA GLY A 101 -9.65 4.44 4.96
C GLY A 101 -10.33 5.68 4.41
N PHE A 102 -9.68 6.81 4.68
CA PHE A 102 -10.12 8.12 4.22
C PHE A 102 -8.94 9.07 4.04
N GLY A 103 -9.17 10.12 3.25
CA GLY A 103 -8.18 11.13 2.97
C GLY A 103 -8.39 12.41 3.76
N LEU A 104 -7.26 13.02 4.13
CA LEU A 104 -7.16 14.35 4.71
C LEU A 104 -6.34 15.22 3.76
N TRP A 105 -6.71 16.50 3.65
CA TRP A 105 -6.10 17.48 2.76
C TRP A 105 -6.14 17.08 1.28
N ASN A 106 -5.49 17.84 0.43
CA ASN A 106 -5.51 17.64 -1.02
C ASN A 106 -4.08 17.56 -1.55
N ALA A 107 -3.74 16.42 -2.12
CA ALA A 107 -2.41 16.13 -2.66
C ALA A 107 -2.02 17.00 -3.86
N ARG A 108 -2.97 17.65 -4.54
CA ARG A 108 -2.68 18.55 -5.66
C ARG A 108 -2.24 19.92 -5.21
N ASP A 109 -2.90 20.43 -4.18
CA ASP A 109 -2.67 21.79 -3.69
C ASP A 109 -1.44 21.82 -2.77
N TYR A 110 -1.38 20.82 -1.85
CA TYR A 110 -0.34 20.71 -0.83
C TYR A 110 0.16 19.28 -0.71
N ILE A 111 -0.25 18.61 0.36
CA ILE A 111 0.06 17.23 0.71
C ILE A 111 -1.27 16.57 1.08
N GLY A 112 -1.54 15.39 0.52
CA GLY A 112 -2.61 14.51 0.96
C GLY A 112 -2.10 13.60 2.06
N VAL A 113 -2.97 13.25 3.01
CA VAL A 113 -2.71 12.23 4.03
C VAL A 113 -3.85 11.24 3.99
N GLU A 114 -3.53 9.98 3.74
CA GLU A 114 -4.47 8.87 3.80
C GLU A 114 -4.26 8.12 5.10
N VAL A 115 -5.35 7.90 5.83
CA VAL A 115 -5.36 7.06 7.03
C VAL A 115 -6.17 5.81 6.72
N SER A 116 -5.64 4.66 7.08
CA SER A 116 -6.27 3.37 6.86
C SER A 116 -6.25 2.50 8.12
N VAL A 117 -7.23 1.63 8.22
CA VAL A 117 -7.33 0.58 9.21
C VAL A 117 -7.51 -0.75 8.49
N PHE A 118 -6.72 -1.73 8.87
CA PHE A 118 -6.72 -3.08 8.31
C PHE A 118 -7.25 -4.08 9.34
N SER A 119 -7.95 -5.09 8.89
CA SER A 119 -8.26 -6.31 9.64
C SER A 119 -7.66 -7.49 8.90
N PHE A 120 -6.89 -8.30 9.60
CA PHE A 120 -6.19 -9.47 9.06
C PHE A 120 -6.85 -10.76 9.51
N SER A 121 -6.54 -11.86 8.82
CA SER A 121 -6.99 -13.22 9.15
C SER A 121 -8.49 -13.29 9.38
N THR A 122 -9.26 -12.62 8.50
CA THR A 122 -10.72 -12.46 8.68
C THR A 122 -11.48 -13.77 8.51
N VAL A 123 -10.89 -14.76 7.84
CA VAL A 123 -11.48 -16.10 7.63
C VAL A 123 -11.09 -17.05 8.75
N ASP A 124 -9.81 -17.06 9.16
CA ASP A 124 -9.28 -18.01 10.15
C ASP A 124 -9.61 -17.59 11.59
N GLU A 125 -9.43 -16.33 11.93
CA GLU A 125 -9.53 -15.85 13.31
C GLU A 125 -10.77 -14.96 13.55
N GLY A 126 -11.42 -14.53 12.47
CA GLY A 126 -12.63 -13.71 12.52
C GLY A 126 -12.35 -12.22 12.31
N PHE A 127 -13.37 -11.55 11.80
CA PHE A 127 -13.30 -10.12 11.45
C PHE A 127 -13.04 -9.25 12.69
N GLY A 128 -12.02 -8.39 12.61
CA GLY A 128 -11.70 -7.40 13.64
C GLY A 128 -10.92 -7.93 14.85
N GLN A 129 -10.59 -9.23 14.90
CA GLN A 129 -9.78 -9.77 15.98
C GLN A 129 -8.35 -9.25 15.91
N ASN A 130 -7.78 -9.19 14.71
CA ASN A 130 -6.44 -8.68 14.45
C ASN A 130 -6.52 -7.52 13.48
N GLY A 131 -5.74 -6.49 13.73
CA GLY A 131 -5.72 -5.36 12.83
C GLY A 131 -4.64 -4.37 13.14
N ALA A 132 -4.49 -3.40 12.25
CA ALA A 132 -3.49 -2.35 12.38
C ALA A 132 -3.90 -1.08 11.65
N PHE A 133 -3.21 0.01 11.98
CA PHE A 133 -3.33 1.30 11.30
C PHE A 133 -2.20 1.51 10.31
N GLY A 134 -2.52 2.21 9.21
CA GLY A 134 -1.58 2.69 8.22
C GLY A 134 -1.77 4.17 7.95
N ILE A 135 -0.68 4.81 7.53
CA ILE A 135 -0.66 6.22 7.11
C ILE A 135 0.13 6.32 5.81
N LYS A 136 -0.39 7.08 4.86
CA LYS A 136 0.32 7.45 3.63
C LYS A 136 0.27 8.97 3.45
N ILE A 137 1.44 9.58 3.27
CA ILE A 137 1.59 10.99 2.91
C ILE A 137 1.92 11.03 1.43
N HIS A 138 1.13 11.76 0.64
CA HIS A 138 1.28 11.73 -0.80
C HIS A 138 1.13 13.13 -1.43
N ARG A 139 1.75 13.32 -2.58
CA ARG A 139 1.66 14.54 -3.37
C ARG A 139 1.56 14.22 -4.84
N ALA A 140 0.64 14.89 -5.52
CA ALA A 140 0.49 14.85 -6.96
C ALA A 140 1.24 16.04 -7.60
N PHE A 141 1.87 15.76 -8.74
CA PHE A 141 2.66 16.73 -9.50
C PHE A 141 2.10 16.88 -10.93
N PRO A 142 2.42 17.98 -11.62
CA PRO A 142 2.06 18.15 -13.01
C PRO A 142 2.55 17.00 -13.89
N GLY A 143 1.81 16.69 -14.94
CA GLY A 143 2.14 15.61 -15.86
C GLY A 143 1.78 14.22 -15.34
N ASN A 144 0.83 14.12 -14.39
CA ASN A 144 0.33 12.87 -13.80
C ASN A 144 1.42 12.07 -13.07
N TRP A 145 2.31 12.74 -12.38
CA TRP A 145 3.23 12.15 -11.43
C TRP A 145 2.66 12.21 -10.02
N ALA A 146 3.05 11.28 -9.19
CA ALA A 146 2.84 11.35 -7.75
C ALA A 146 4.02 10.73 -7.01
N ALA A 147 4.24 11.18 -5.78
CA ALA A 147 5.18 10.56 -4.84
C ALA A 147 4.49 10.38 -3.49
N ALA A 148 4.83 9.31 -2.79
CA ALA A 148 4.32 9.06 -1.44
C ALA A 148 5.37 8.40 -0.56
N LEU A 149 5.22 8.67 0.74
CA LEU A 149 5.85 7.95 1.82
C LEU A 149 4.74 7.36 2.69
N GLY A 150 4.89 6.13 3.13
CA GLY A 150 3.86 5.49 3.93
C GLY A 150 4.41 4.52 4.95
N GLY A 151 3.53 4.18 5.88
CA GLY A 151 3.77 3.12 6.86
C GLY A 151 2.51 2.30 7.03
N GLU A 152 2.68 1.00 7.09
CA GLU A 152 1.63 0.03 7.35
C GLU A 152 1.93 -0.70 8.67
N ASN A 153 0.91 -1.18 9.32
CA ASN A 153 1.02 -1.91 10.59
C ASN A 153 1.75 -1.10 11.68
N LEU A 154 1.55 0.23 11.68
CA LEU A 154 2.24 1.15 12.60
C LEU A 154 1.79 0.98 14.04
N ALA A 155 0.50 0.80 14.26
CA ALA A 155 -0.10 0.49 15.55
C ALA A 155 -1.18 -0.57 15.34
N GLY A 156 -1.11 -1.65 16.08
CA GLY A 156 -1.99 -2.78 15.89
C GLY A 156 -2.56 -3.34 17.16
N TRP A 157 -3.54 -4.21 17.00
CA TRP A 157 -4.19 -4.97 18.07
C TRP A 157 -4.33 -6.44 17.67
N GLY A 158 -4.50 -7.31 18.66
CA GLY A 158 -4.54 -8.74 18.47
C GLY A 158 -3.17 -9.34 18.15
N SER A 159 -3.14 -10.48 17.51
CA SER A 159 -1.93 -11.17 17.08
C SER A 159 -1.51 -10.65 15.71
N LEU A 160 -0.60 -9.67 15.67
CA LEU A 160 -0.08 -9.13 14.43
C LEU A 160 1.06 -9.98 13.90
N ASP A 161 0.78 -10.77 12.89
CA ASP A 161 1.78 -11.54 12.16
C ASP A 161 2.41 -10.78 10.99
N ALA A 162 1.82 -9.64 10.63
CA ALA A 162 2.32 -8.78 9.58
C ALA A 162 3.40 -7.81 10.11
N PRO A 163 4.56 -7.73 9.47
CA PRO A 163 5.62 -6.83 9.91
C PRO A 163 5.19 -5.38 9.74
N ARG A 164 5.66 -4.52 10.66
CA ARG A 164 5.62 -3.08 10.43
C ARG A 164 6.42 -2.79 9.17
N THR A 165 5.85 -1.98 8.28
CA THR A 165 6.40 -1.73 6.95
C THR A 165 6.45 -0.23 6.70
N TYR A 166 7.60 0.26 6.26
CA TYR A 166 7.76 1.63 5.77
C TYR A 166 8.16 1.59 4.30
N TYR A 167 7.68 2.55 3.51
CA TYR A 167 7.96 2.57 2.09
C TYR A 167 7.96 3.98 1.50
N GLY A 168 8.65 4.11 0.37
CA GLY A 168 8.54 5.23 -0.53
C GLY A 168 8.17 4.75 -1.93
N VAL A 169 7.32 5.49 -2.63
CA VAL A 169 6.87 5.12 -3.98
C VAL A 169 6.67 6.35 -4.86
N VAL A 170 6.99 6.18 -6.13
CA VAL A 170 6.69 7.14 -7.20
C VAL A 170 5.78 6.45 -8.21
N SER A 171 4.77 7.19 -8.67
CA SER A 171 3.79 6.72 -9.63
C SER A 171 3.66 7.66 -10.81
N LYS A 172 3.37 7.10 -11.98
CA LYS A 172 3.17 7.85 -13.21
C LYS A 172 2.03 7.25 -14.01
N VAL A 173 1.10 8.11 -14.46
CA VAL A 173 0.11 7.74 -15.45
C VAL A 173 0.52 8.29 -16.81
N TRP A 174 0.73 7.40 -17.75
CA TRP A 174 1.06 7.69 -19.15
C TRP A 174 -0.22 7.65 -19.97
N ARG A 175 -0.62 8.78 -20.52
CA ARG A 175 -1.75 8.81 -21.45
C ARG A 175 -1.27 8.33 -22.82
N LEU A 176 -1.76 7.19 -23.27
CA LEU A 176 -1.42 6.57 -24.55
C LEU A 176 -2.39 7.01 -25.66
N ARG A 177 -3.59 7.47 -25.28
CA ARG A 177 -4.64 7.95 -26.17
C ARG A 177 -5.22 9.26 -25.66
N GLN A 178 -5.90 9.98 -26.54
CA GLN A 178 -6.51 11.27 -26.20
C GLN A 178 -7.69 11.11 -25.23
N ARG A 179 -8.48 10.05 -25.38
CA ARG A 179 -9.59 9.72 -24.48
C ARG A 179 -9.16 8.60 -23.53
N GLU A 180 -9.40 8.78 -22.25
CA GLU A 180 -9.07 7.78 -21.22
C GLU A 180 -9.89 6.48 -21.38
N GLY A 181 -11.08 6.55 -21.98
CA GLY A 181 -11.94 5.39 -22.23
C GLY A 181 -11.56 4.57 -23.46
N ASP A 182 -10.65 5.06 -24.30
CA ASP A 182 -10.23 4.31 -25.48
C ASP A 182 -9.48 3.03 -25.05
N PRO A 183 -9.59 1.94 -25.82
CA PRO A 183 -8.76 0.76 -25.61
C PRO A 183 -7.26 1.14 -25.59
N PHE A 184 -6.52 0.61 -24.64
CA PHE A 184 -5.13 0.97 -24.40
C PHE A 184 -4.93 2.46 -24.13
N GLY A 185 -5.88 3.09 -23.42
CA GLY A 185 -5.92 4.55 -23.21
C GLY A 185 -4.84 5.05 -22.27
N SER A 186 -4.44 4.27 -21.28
CA SER A 186 -3.41 4.67 -20.31
C SER A 186 -2.59 3.47 -19.81
N LEU A 187 -1.37 3.78 -19.41
CA LEU A 187 -0.45 2.91 -18.70
C LEU A 187 -0.11 3.58 -17.36
N THR A 188 -0.28 2.87 -16.26
CA THR A 188 0.17 3.32 -14.94
C THR A 188 1.38 2.52 -14.52
N THR A 189 2.40 3.20 -14.03
CA THR A 189 3.61 2.58 -13.49
C THR A 189 3.81 3.05 -12.06
N ASN A 190 4.10 2.12 -11.17
CA ASN A 190 4.49 2.37 -9.78
C ASN A 190 5.87 1.77 -9.56
N LEU A 191 6.74 2.50 -8.89
CA LEU A 191 8.07 2.01 -8.50
C LEU A 191 8.38 2.54 -7.10
N GLY A 192 8.73 1.64 -6.20
CA GLY A 192 9.00 1.97 -4.82
C GLY A 192 10.01 1.05 -4.17
N ALA A 193 10.39 1.42 -2.98
CA ALA A 193 11.24 0.61 -2.10
C ALA A 193 10.73 0.72 -0.67
N GLY A 194 10.89 -0.35 0.10
CA GLY A 194 10.44 -0.39 1.48
C GLY A 194 11.01 -1.58 2.23
N ASP A 195 10.80 -1.58 3.52
CA ASP A 195 11.13 -2.69 4.42
C ASP A 195 9.92 -3.62 4.67
N GLY A 196 9.96 -4.37 5.73
CA GLY A 196 8.87 -5.22 6.18
C GLY A 196 8.40 -6.19 5.09
N ARG A 197 7.15 -6.05 4.64
CA ARG A 197 6.56 -6.93 3.63
C ARG A 197 7.20 -6.83 2.23
N PHE A 198 7.91 -5.77 1.95
CA PHE A 198 8.61 -5.58 0.68
C PHE A 198 10.04 -6.15 0.68
N SER A 199 10.58 -6.47 1.85
CA SER A 199 11.92 -7.06 1.97
C SER A 199 11.98 -8.41 1.27
N PRO A 200 13.09 -8.73 0.58
CA PRO A 200 13.31 -10.07 0.06
C PRO A 200 13.23 -11.09 1.20
N GLN A 201 12.58 -12.21 0.95
CA GLN A 201 12.57 -13.29 1.94
C GLN A 201 13.98 -13.82 2.10
N PHE A 202 14.54 -13.67 3.28
CA PHE A 202 15.73 -14.40 3.66
C PHE A 202 15.33 -15.83 4.01
N ASP A 203 16.10 -16.76 3.48
CA ASP A 203 16.06 -18.15 3.88
C ASP A 203 16.25 -18.23 5.40
N SER A 204 15.22 -18.70 6.11
CA SER A 204 15.11 -18.63 7.57
C SER A 204 16.09 -19.53 8.32
N LEU A 205 17.01 -20.21 7.61
CA LEU A 205 17.99 -21.09 8.20
C LEU A 205 19.26 -20.36 8.70
N THR A 206 19.44 -19.11 8.31
CA THR A 206 20.59 -18.29 8.76
C THR A 206 20.13 -17.03 9.47
N SER A 207 19.03 -17.07 10.18
CA SER A 207 18.39 -15.91 10.80
C SER A 207 19.28 -15.22 11.82
N THR A 208 20.02 -14.27 11.34
CA THR A 208 20.20 -13.04 12.09
C THR A 208 19.11 -12.11 11.57
N SER A 209 18.19 -11.70 12.44
CA SER A 209 17.16 -10.72 12.16
C SER A 209 17.83 -9.44 11.65
N GLN A 210 18.03 -9.34 10.36
CA GLN A 210 18.48 -8.08 9.78
C GLN A 210 17.27 -7.15 9.72
N LEU A 211 17.06 -6.44 10.82
CA LEU A 211 16.34 -5.18 10.79
C LEU A 211 16.96 -4.34 9.68
N GLY A 212 16.23 -4.14 8.58
CA GLY A 212 16.62 -3.15 7.58
C GLY A 212 16.96 -3.66 6.19
N SER A 213 16.56 -4.88 5.78
CA SER A 213 16.63 -5.18 4.35
C SER A 213 15.52 -4.42 3.61
N VAL A 214 15.93 -3.61 2.65
CA VAL A 214 15.04 -2.86 1.77
C VAL A 214 14.82 -3.66 0.50
N GLY A 215 13.56 -3.90 0.16
CA GLY A 215 13.16 -4.51 -1.10
C GLY A 215 12.59 -3.48 -2.07
N VAL A 216 12.68 -3.78 -3.36
CA VAL A 216 12.10 -2.98 -4.43
C VAL A 216 10.79 -3.61 -4.86
N PHE A 217 9.75 -2.80 -4.99
CA PHE A 217 8.45 -3.22 -5.47
C PHE A 217 7.98 -2.31 -6.62
N GLY A 218 7.01 -2.78 -7.38
CA GLY A 218 6.43 -1.95 -8.44
C GLY A 218 5.38 -2.68 -9.25
N SER A 219 4.61 -1.91 -9.99
CA SER A 219 3.58 -2.47 -10.86
C SER A 219 3.44 -1.72 -12.17
N VAL A 220 2.85 -2.42 -13.12
CA VAL A 220 2.43 -1.89 -14.41
C VAL A 220 0.97 -2.25 -14.62
N GLY A 221 0.11 -1.23 -14.75
CA GLY A 221 -1.31 -1.37 -15.04
C GLY A 221 -1.64 -0.82 -16.42
N LEU A 222 -1.98 -1.67 -17.38
CA LEU A 222 -2.39 -1.27 -18.72
C LEU A 222 -3.91 -1.27 -18.82
N ARG A 223 -4.51 -0.11 -19.04
CA ARG A 223 -5.95 0.00 -19.29
C ARG A 223 -6.28 -0.50 -20.68
N VAL A 224 -6.69 -1.75 -20.77
CA VAL A 224 -7.05 -2.42 -22.05
C VAL A 224 -8.42 -2.04 -22.55
N HIS A 225 -9.31 -1.61 -21.66
CA HIS A 225 -10.66 -1.14 -21.95
C HIS A 225 -11.08 -0.09 -20.90
N GLU A 226 -12.10 0.73 -21.19
CA GLU A 226 -12.62 1.74 -20.24
C GLU A 226 -12.78 1.20 -18.80
N LYS A 227 -13.22 -0.06 -18.68
CA LYS A 227 -13.54 -0.70 -17.41
C LYS A 227 -12.61 -1.84 -17.01
N VAL A 228 -11.52 -2.05 -17.75
CA VAL A 228 -10.64 -3.21 -17.56
C VAL A 228 -9.21 -2.78 -17.63
N THR A 229 -8.43 -3.14 -16.61
CA THR A 229 -6.98 -2.97 -16.55
C THR A 229 -6.30 -4.32 -16.39
N ALA A 230 -5.33 -4.63 -17.22
CA ALA A 230 -4.42 -5.74 -17.03
C ALA A 230 -3.25 -5.27 -16.14
N ILE A 231 -2.85 -6.09 -15.17
CA ILE A 231 -1.90 -5.72 -14.12
C ILE A 231 -0.79 -6.76 -14.06
N ALA A 232 0.47 -6.28 -14.00
CA ALA A 232 1.61 -7.03 -13.54
C ALA A 232 2.20 -6.31 -12.34
N ASP A 233 2.37 -7.02 -11.24
CA ASP A 233 2.70 -6.43 -9.94
C ASP A 233 3.78 -7.24 -9.22
N TRP A 234 4.91 -6.60 -8.97
CA TRP A 234 6.01 -7.13 -8.17
C TRP A 234 5.90 -6.60 -6.74
N GLY A 235 5.53 -7.45 -5.80
CA GLY A 235 5.33 -7.12 -4.39
C GLY A 235 6.61 -7.01 -3.55
N GLY A 236 7.80 -7.09 -4.18
CA GLY A 236 9.09 -7.14 -3.50
C GLY A 236 9.62 -8.59 -3.34
N GLN A 237 8.75 -9.56 -3.41
CA GLN A 237 9.07 -10.98 -3.19
C GLN A 237 8.54 -11.87 -4.31
N ASP A 238 7.38 -11.58 -4.85
CA ASP A 238 6.71 -12.35 -5.88
C ASP A 238 6.07 -11.47 -6.96
N LEU A 239 5.80 -12.09 -8.10
CA LEU A 239 5.08 -11.50 -9.22
C LEU A 239 3.64 -11.95 -9.19
N ALA A 240 2.71 -11.01 -9.19
CA ALA A 240 1.30 -11.23 -9.40
C ALA A 240 0.86 -10.75 -10.78
N LEU A 241 0.00 -11.51 -11.44
CA LEU A 241 -0.69 -11.11 -12.66
C LEU A 241 -2.18 -11.05 -12.39
N GLY A 242 -2.81 -9.95 -12.75
CA GLY A 242 -4.21 -9.72 -12.47
C GLY A 242 -4.95 -8.93 -13.52
N VAL A 243 -6.26 -8.92 -13.36
CA VAL A 243 -7.17 -8.08 -14.17
C VAL A 243 -8.10 -7.35 -13.21
N SER A 244 -8.12 -6.04 -13.29
CA SER A 244 -9.07 -5.24 -12.53
C SER A 244 -10.25 -4.82 -13.39
N ILE A 245 -11.44 -4.96 -12.85
CA ILE A 245 -12.70 -4.74 -13.56
C ILE A 245 -13.58 -3.79 -12.76
N LEU A 246 -14.20 -2.84 -13.46
CA LEU A 246 -15.23 -1.97 -12.95
C LEU A 246 -16.59 -2.42 -13.52
N PRO A 247 -17.32 -3.35 -12.88
CA PRO A 247 -18.51 -3.95 -13.47
C PRO A 247 -19.66 -2.97 -13.65
N LEU A 248 -19.79 -2.00 -12.75
CA LEU A 248 -20.90 -1.07 -12.72
C LEU A 248 -20.46 0.33 -13.15
N ARG A 249 -21.34 1.07 -13.84
CA ARG A 249 -21.04 2.46 -14.26
C ARG A 249 -21.40 3.51 -13.19
N TRP A 250 -22.24 3.14 -12.27
CA TRP A 250 -22.86 4.03 -11.29
C TRP A 250 -22.38 3.77 -9.84
N VAL A 251 -21.71 2.65 -9.60
CA VAL A 251 -21.07 2.33 -8.34
C VAL A 251 -19.57 2.15 -8.59
N PRO A 252 -18.69 2.84 -7.86
CA PRO A 252 -17.25 2.69 -7.98
C PRO A 252 -16.76 1.40 -7.28
N LEU A 253 -17.36 0.29 -7.67
CA LEU A 253 -17.00 -1.05 -7.22
C LEU A 253 -15.93 -1.61 -8.15
N VAL A 254 -14.80 -1.94 -7.60
CA VAL A 254 -13.66 -2.55 -8.32
C VAL A 254 -13.52 -3.99 -7.87
N ILE A 255 -13.37 -4.89 -8.83
CA ILE A 255 -13.11 -6.33 -8.58
C ILE A 255 -11.82 -6.67 -9.30
N THR A 256 -10.87 -7.26 -8.57
CA THR A 256 -9.54 -7.57 -9.10
C THR A 256 -9.17 -9.02 -8.80
N PRO A 257 -9.54 -9.98 -9.66
CA PRO A 257 -8.95 -11.30 -9.64
C PRO A 257 -7.49 -11.24 -10.08
N ALA A 258 -6.63 -11.98 -9.39
CA ALA A 258 -5.22 -12.10 -9.69
C ALA A 258 -4.68 -13.48 -9.33
N TYR A 259 -3.54 -13.83 -9.88
CA TYR A 259 -2.74 -14.98 -9.50
C TYR A 259 -1.39 -14.50 -9.00
N ALA A 260 -1.13 -14.72 -7.74
CA ALA A 260 0.09 -14.36 -7.05
C ALA A 260 1.13 -15.48 -7.15
N ASP A 261 2.41 -15.12 -7.01
CA ASP A 261 3.56 -16.02 -7.11
C ASP A 261 3.59 -16.82 -8.43
N VAL A 262 3.45 -16.09 -9.55
CA VAL A 262 3.51 -16.69 -10.90
C VAL A 262 4.87 -17.34 -11.18
N LEU A 263 5.94 -16.85 -10.54
CA LEU A 263 7.29 -17.33 -10.76
C LEU A 263 7.65 -18.58 -9.93
N HIS A 264 6.76 -19.01 -9.02
CA HIS A 264 6.93 -20.17 -8.13
C HIS A 264 8.31 -20.19 -7.46
N ARG A 265 8.74 -19.04 -6.93
CA ARG A 265 10.00 -18.96 -6.20
C ARG A 265 9.88 -19.72 -4.89
N ASP A 266 10.93 -20.41 -4.51
CA ASP A 266 11.04 -21.11 -3.21
C ASP A 266 10.10 -22.33 -3.01
N ASN A 267 9.78 -23.08 -4.08
CA ASN A 267 8.88 -24.25 -4.04
C ASN A 267 7.46 -23.97 -3.52
N HIS A 268 7.03 -22.72 -3.52
CA HIS A 268 5.66 -22.37 -3.20
C HIS A 268 4.75 -22.51 -4.41
N HIS A 269 3.52 -22.91 -4.15
CA HIS A 269 2.48 -22.95 -5.18
C HIS A 269 1.81 -21.57 -5.26
N GLY A 270 1.61 -21.07 -6.47
CA GLY A 270 0.89 -19.83 -6.68
C GLY A 270 -0.51 -19.83 -6.06
N ALA A 271 -1.04 -18.67 -5.74
CA ALA A 271 -2.33 -18.50 -5.10
C ALA A 271 -3.28 -17.67 -5.96
N PHE A 272 -4.54 -18.12 -6.05
CA PHE A 272 -5.60 -17.26 -6.56
C PHE A 272 -5.94 -16.21 -5.50
N VAL A 273 -6.10 -15.00 -5.94
CA VAL A 273 -6.35 -13.84 -5.10
C VAL A 273 -7.48 -13.02 -5.68
N LEU A 274 -8.36 -12.52 -4.82
CA LEU A 274 -9.49 -11.69 -5.21
C LEU A 274 -9.53 -10.45 -4.33
N GLY A 275 -9.41 -9.28 -4.95
CA GLY A 275 -9.65 -8.00 -4.29
C GLY A 275 -11.00 -7.42 -4.70
N VAL A 276 -11.71 -6.85 -3.74
CA VAL A 276 -12.94 -6.08 -3.96
C VAL A 276 -12.82 -4.76 -3.22
N ALA A 277 -13.09 -3.65 -3.88
CA ALA A 277 -13.00 -2.33 -3.26
C ALA A 277 -14.13 -1.42 -3.72
N LEU A 278 -14.57 -0.55 -2.81
CA LEU A 278 -15.57 0.46 -3.04
C LEU A 278 -15.04 1.81 -2.56
N GLY A 279 -14.99 2.79 -3.47
CA GLY A 279 -14.69 4.17 -3.15
C GLY A 279 -15.96 4.99 -2.98
N PHE A 280 -15.93 5.99 -2.12
CA PHE A 280 -17.04 6.91 -1.93
C PHE A 280 -16.53 8.31 -1.58
N LYS A 281 -17.40 9.31 -1.75
CA LYS A 281 -17.16 10.65 -1.25
C LYS A 281 -18.13 10.94 -0.12
N PHE A 282 -17.57 11.24 1.05
CA PHE A 282 -18.39 11.65 2.21
C PHE A 282 -18.47 13.18 2.34
N TRP A 283 -17.61 13.94 1.66
CA TRP A 283 -17.64 15.38 1.63
C TRP A 283 -17.45 15.90 0.20
N GLN A 284 -18.45 16.63 -0.29
CA GLN A 284 -18.34 17.42 -1.52
C GLN A 284 -18.26 18.89 -1.11
N VAL A 285 -17.12 19.53 -1.33
CA VAL A 285 -17.07 20.99 -1.27
C VAL A 285 -17.92 21.50 -2.43
N ARG A 286 -19.18 21.78 -2.19
CA ARG A 286 -19.96 22.64 -3.08
C ARG A 286 -19.25 24.00 -3.04
N ASN A 287 -18.76 24.46 -4.19
CA ASN A 287 -18.34 25.84 -4.37
C ASN A 287 -19.56 26.75 -4.19
N ILE A 288 -19.87 27.10 -2.95
CA ILE A 288 -20.99 28.01 -2.58
C ILE A 288 -20.62 29.47 -2.88
N PHE A 289 -19.36 29.73 -3.29
CA PHE A 289 -18.82 31.11 -3.38
C PHE A 289 -18.40 31.58 -4.76
N LEU A 290 -18.73 30.87 -5.84
CA LEU A 290 -18.57 31.46 -7.16
C LEU A 290 -19.92 31.87 -7.73
N PRO A 291 -20.19 33.19 -7.93
CA PRO A 291 -21.35 33.61 -8.67
C PRO A 291 -21.29 33.03 -10.10
N PRO A 292 -22.44 32.75 -10.72
CA PRO A 292 -22.46 32.23 -12.09
C PRO A 292 -21.76 33.25 -13.01
N GLN A 293 -20.73 32.80 -13.67
CA GLN A 293 -20.10 33.58 -14.74
C GLN A 293 -21.13 33.71 -15.87
N ARG A 294 -21.56 34.93 -16.14
CA ARG A 294 -22.41 35.32 -17.25
C ARG A 294 -21.63 35.32 -18.55
#